data_68652e3becdcd2513a35e20e8270dfc4
#
_entry.id   68652e3becdcd2513a35e20e8270dfc4
#
_cell.length_a   1.000
_cell.length_b   1.000
_cell.length_c   1.000
_cell.angle_alpha   90.00
_cell.angle_beta   90.00
_cell.angle_gamma   90.00
#
_symmetry.space_group_name_H-M   'P 1'
#
loop_
_entity.id
_entity.type
_entity.pdbx_description
1 polymer ?
#
loop_
_entity_poly.entity_id
_entity_poly.type
_entity_poly.pdbx_seq_one_letter_code
_entity_poly.pdbx_strand_id
1 'polypeptide(L)'
;MGCAFCASTIGGKVRDLRPSEMLGQLTAAAHDLGERIDGVVMMGIGEPLDNYENTVKFLHLVTSADGLNIGGRHISVSTSGIVPKIYELEKEDLAITLSISLHAANDTRRSALMPVNRKWSIDELLTAAKHYFDATGRRVSIEYTLIAGENDTPADAKELAALLRRYFARGDALHVNLIPVNPVKESGFSKGSRESVERFRENLEQSGITATVRRTLGPDINASCGQLRRASGRA
;
A
#
# COMPACT_ATOMS: atom_id res chain seq x y z
N MET A 1 6.63 11.87 2.61
CA MET A 1 7.01 10.81 1.65
C MET A 1 7.38 11.33 0.27
N GLY A 2 6.60 12.19 -0.37
CA GLY A 2 6.97 12.87 -1.60
C GLY A 2 6.91 12.02 -2.87
N CYS A 3 6.03 10.98 -2.91
CA CYS A 3 5.89 10.11 -4.08
C CYS A 3 5.42 10.92 -5.31
N ALA A 4 6.10 10.75 -6.45
CA ALA A 4 5.90 11.56 -7.65
C ALA A 4 4.52 11.38 -8.31
N PHE A 5 3.87 10.23 -8.09
CA PHE A 5 2.57 9.90 -8.66
C PHE A 5 1.38 10.21 -7.73
N CYS A 6 1.62 10.76 -6.52
CA CYS A 6 0.58 10.87 -5.49
C CYS A 6 0.23 12.33 -5.17
N ALA A 7 -1.01 12.73 -5.43
CA ALA A 7 -1.51 14.07 -5.13
C ALA A 7 -1.50 14.41 -3.62
N SER A 8 -1.58 13.40 -2.76
CA SER A 8 -1.57 13.59 -1.30
C SER A 8 -0.27 14.20 -0.79
N THR A 9 0.81 14.18 -1.58
CA THR A 9 2.10 14.75 -1.20
C THR A 9 2.22 16.26 -1.44
N ILE A 10 1.33 16.82 -2.27
CA ILE A 10 1.42 18.22 -2.75
C ILE A 10 1.29 19.22 -1.59
N GLY A 11 0.47 18.92 -0.60
CA GLY A 11 0.23 19.80 0.56
C GLY A 11 1.16 19.56 1.76
N GLY A 12 2.10 18.61 1.66
CA GLY A 12 2.95 18.21 2.78
C GLY A 12 2.20 17.55 3.95
N LYS A 13 2.94 17.22 5.01
CA LYS A 13 2.37 16.70 6.27
C LYS A 13 1.79 17.85 7.10
N VAL A 14 0.58 17.67 7.60
CA VAL A 14 -0.08 18.63 8.47
C VAL A 14 0.07 18.22 9.95
N ARG A 15 -0.44 17.04 10.28
CA ARG A 15 -0.37 16.43 11.62
C ARG A 15 -0.68 14.95 11.54
N ASP A 16 -0.42 14.26 12.62
CA ASP A 16 -0.84 12.89 12.81
C ASP A 16 -2.30 12.81 13.26
N LEU A 17 -3.03 11.80 12.79
CA LEU A 17 -4.36 11.47 13.27
C LEU A 17 -4.27 10.74 14.61
N ARG A 18 -5.18 11.04 15.51
CA ARG A 18 -5.38 10.29 16.75
C ARG A 18 -6.17 9.00 16.47
N PRO A 19 -6.05 7.96 17.30
CA PRO A 19 -6.83 6.73 17.14
C PRO A 19 -8.35 6.97 17.08
N SER A 20 -8.86 7.92 17.88
CA SER A 20 -10.28 8.29 17.87
C SER A 20 -10.74 8.90 16.56
N GLU A 21 -9.88 9.63 15.85
CA GLU A 21 -10.20 10.20 14.53
C GLU A 21 -10.23 9.12 13.46
N MET A 22 -9.33 8.13 13.55
CA MET A 22 -9.34 6.97 12.65
C MET A 22 -10.60 6.10 12.87
N LEU A 23 -10.96 5.83 14.14
CA LEU A 23 -12.20 5.12 14.49
C LEU A 23 -13.42 5.91 14.05
N GLY A 24 -13.42 7.23 14.21
CA GLY A 24 -14.51 8.11 13.81
C GLY A 24 -14.84 8.01 12.32
N GLN A 25 -13.85 7.78 11.45
CA GLN A 25 -14.09 7.54 10.03
C GLN A 25 -14.88 6.25 9.79
N LEU A 26 -14.57 5.17 10.51
CA LEU A 26 -15.28 3.89 10.38
C LEU A 26 -16.68 3.98 10.91
N THR A 27 -16.88 4.61 12.07
CA THR A 27 -18.22 4.78 12.66
C THR A 27 -19.10 5.69 11.83
N ALA A 28 -18.56 6.77 11.26
CA ALA A 28 -19.30 7.64 10.35
C ALA A 28 -19.69 6.89 9.07
N ALA A 29 -18.78 6.15 8.46
CA ALA A 29 -19.07 5.36 7.27
C ALA A 29 -20.13 4.27 7.55
N ALA A 30 -20.03 3.56 8.68
CA ALA A 30 -21.01 2.56 9.08
C ALA A 30 -22.42 3.19 9.28
N HIS A 31 -22.45 4.36 9.89
CA HIS A 31 -23.70 5.10 10.10
C HIS A 31 -24.32 5.53 8.76
N ASP A 32 -23.53 6.10 7.86
CA ASP A 32 -24.02 6.59 6.57
C ASP A 32 -24.52 5.46 5.66
N LEU A 33 -23.84 4.30 5.70
CA LEU A 33 -24.22 3.12 4.92
C LEU A 33 -25.39 2.34 5.55
N GLY A 34 -25.62 2.49 6.85
CA GLY A 34 -26.53 1.62 7.61
C GLY A 34 -26.03 0.18 7.74
N GLU A 35 -24.75 -0.06 7.52
CA GLU A 35 -24.13 -1.38 7.48
C GLU A 35 -22.86 -1.43 8.36
N ARG A 36 -22.50 -2.65 8.77
CA ARG A 36 -21.24 -2.90 9.47
C ARG A 36 -20.06 -2.79 8.51
N ILE A 37 -18.95 -2.25 8.99
CA ILE A 37 -17.69 -2.28 8.28
C ILE A 37 -16.98 -3.63 8.54
N ASP A 38 -16.73 -4.40 7.48
CA ASP A 38 -16.15 -5.73 7.56
C ASP A 38 -14.63 -5.75 7.30
N GLY A 39 -14.08 -4.69 6.73
CA GLY A 39 -12.66 -4.62 6.41
C GLY A 39 -12.12 -3.19 6.38
N VAL A 40 -10.82 -3.07 6.62
CA VAL A 40 -10.13 -1.79 6.68
C VAL A 40 -8.86 -1.84 5.84
N VAL A 41 -8.66 -0.84 4.99
CA VAL A 41 -7.39 -0.61 4.32
C VAL A 41 -6.84 0.76 4.73
N MET A 42 -5.66 0.76 5.33
CA MET A 42 -4.96 2.01 5.65
C MET A 42 -4.14 2.46 4.44
N MET A 43 -4.83 2.95 3.42
CA MET A 43 -4.27 3.35 2.11
C MET A 43 -4.73 4.76 1.69
N GLY A 44 -5.10 5.60 2.66
CA GLY A 44 -5.52 6.98 2.44
C GLY A 44 -4.36 7.97 2.39
N ILE A 45 -4.59 9.19 2.90
CA ILE A 45 -3.59 10.24 2.97
C ILE A 45 -2.64 9.97 4.14
N GLY A 46 -1.34 9.99 3.87
CA GLY A 46 -0.30 9.84 4.89
C GLY A 46 0.42 8.49 4.83
N GLU A 47 1.24 8.26 5.84
CA GLU A 47 2.02 7.04 6.02
C GLU A 47 1.72 6.48 7.43
N PRO A 48 1.06 5.33 7.53
CA PRO A 48 0.69 4.77 8.83
C PRO A 48 1.86 4.54 9.77
N LEU A 49 3.00 4.09 9.24
CA LEU A 49 4.19 3.84 10.07
C LEU A 49 4.96 5.10 10.47
N ASP A 50 4.66 6.27 9.89
CA ASP A 50 5.15 7.58 10.36
C ASP A 50 4.34 8.08 11.58
N ASN A 51 3.12 7.53 11.76
CA ASN A 51 2.23 7.76 12.90
C ASN A 51 2.06 6.47 13.72
N TYR A 52 3.16 5.79 14.02
CA TYR A 52 3.20 4.41 14.48
C TYR A 52 2.34 4.15 15.71
N GLU A 53 2.58 4.85 16.81
CA GLU A 53 1.90 4.63 18.10
C GLU A 53 0.37 4.76 17.99
N ASN A 54 -0.10 5.78 17.26
CA ASN A 54 -1.53 5.97 17.04
C ASN A 54 -2.11 4.90 16.11
N THR A 55 -1.34 4.47 15.11
CA THR A 55 -1.75 3.41 14.19
C THR A 55 -1.89 2.09 14.92
N VAL A 56 -0.92 1.69 15.71
CA VAL A 56 -0.98 0.45 16.51
C VAL A 56 -2.13 0.48 17.51
N LYS A 57 -2.28 1.59 18.23
CA LYS A 57 -3.42 1.77 19.15
C LYS A 57 -4.77 1.67 18.43
N PHE A 58 -4.90 2.26 17.25
CA PHE A 58 -6.10 2.13 16.42
C PHE A 58 -6.35 0.67 16.03
N LEU A 59 -5.30 -0.07 15.59
CA LEU A 59 -5.41 -1.46 15.20
C LEU A 59 -5.89 -2.35 16.34
N HIS A 60 -5.35 -2.18 17.54
CA HIS A 60 -5.81 -2.91 18.72
C HIS A 60 -7.28 -2.58 19.08
N LEU A 61 -7.67 -1.31 19.01
CA LEU A 61 -9.06 -0.91 19.29
C LEU A 61 -10.06 -1.47 18.27
N VAL A 62 -9.70 -1.47 16.98
CA VAL A 62 -10.60 -1.94 15.91
C VAL A 62 -10.73 -3.45 15.88
N THR A 63 -9.69 -4.18 16.33
CA THR A 63 -9.70 -5.65 16.41
C THR A 63 -10.25 -6.19 17.73
N SER A 64 -10.30 -5.37 18.78
CA SER A 64 -10.79 -5.76 20.10
C SER A 64 -12.23 -6.29 20.03
N ALA A 65 -12.51 -7.35 20.81
CA ALA A 65 -13.85 -7.88 20.98
C ALA A 65 -14.83 -6.86 21.60
N ASP A 66 -14.31 -5.98 22.45
CA ASP A 66 -15.07 -4.87 23.06
C ASP A 66 -15.17 -3.63 22.15
N GLY A 67 -14.48 -3.66 20.98
CA GLY A 67 -14.47 -2.59 19.99
C GLY A 67 -15.34 -2.91 18.78
N LEU A 68 -14.83 -2.59 17.57
CA LEU A 68 -15.51 -2.90 16.32
C LEU A 68 -15.46 -4.39 15.94
N ASN A 69 -14.57 -5.14 16.58
CA ASN A 69 -14.38 -6.58 16.38
C ASN A 69 -14.18 -6.96 14.90
N ILE A 70 -13.35 -6.16 14.20
CA ILE A 70 -12.98 -6.45 12.82
C ILE A 70 -11.79 -7.40 12.86
N GLY A 71 -11.95 -8.60 12.30
CA GLY A 71 -10.87 -9.59 12.30
C GLY A 71 -9.62 -9.06 11.60
N GLY A 72 -8.44 -9.23 12.21
CA GLY A 72 -7.18 -8.68 11.68
C GLY A 72 -6.88 -9.08 10.24
N ARG A 73 -7.35 -10.26 9.78
CA ARG A 73 -7.23 -10.71 8.38
C ARG A 73 -7.96 -9.82 7.37
N HIS A 74 -8.92 -9.04 7.81
CA HIS A 74 -9.65 -8.07 7.00
C HIS A 74 -9.05 -6.67 7.08
N ILE A 75 -7.89 -6.54 7.73
CA ILE A 75 -7.18 -5.27 7.86
C ILE A 75 -5.88 -5.34 7.07
N SER A 76 -5.63 -4.31 6.25
CA SER A 76 -4.38 -4.12 5.54
C SER A 76 -3.76 -2.79 5.92
N VAL A 77 -2.50 -2.84 6.36
CA VAL A 77 -1.69 -1.65 6.64
C VAL A 77 -0.69 -1.49 5.50
N SER A 78 -0.79 -0.37 4.77
CA SER A 78 0.14 -0.07 3.69
C SER A 78 1.23 0.87 4.18
N THR A 79 2.46 0.57 3.77
CA THR A 79 3.61 1.43 4.05
C THR A 79 4.45 1.67 2.80
N SER A 80 5.00 2.87 2.70
CA SER A 80 6.02 3.21 1.71
C SER A 80 7.40 2.63 2.04
N GLY A 81 7.57 2.04 3.24
CA GLY A 81 8.77 1.34 3.64
C GLY A 81 9.60 2.05 4.71
N ILE A 82 9.00 2.38 5.84
CA ILE A 82 9.74 2.80 7.05
C ILE A 82 10.27 1.52 7.73
N VAL A 83 11.42 1.03 7.25
CA VAL A 83 11.98 -0.28 7.59
C VAL A 83 12.03 -0.58 9.09
N PRO A 84 12.55 0.32 9.97
CA PRO A 84 12.58 0.03 11.41
C PRO A 84 11.20 -0.24 12.00
N LYS A 85 10.17 0.44 11.50
CA LYS A 85 8.80 0.29 12.00
C LYS A 85 8.12 -1.00 11.50
N ILE A 86 8.61 -1.61 10.42
CA ILE A 86 8.16 -2.96 10.02
C ILE A 86 8.62 -4.01 11.04
N TYR A 87 9.86 -3.91 11.52
CA TYR A 87 10.39 -4.78 12.58
C TYR A 87 9.74 -4.55 13.94
N GLU A 88 9.22 -3.35 14.20
CA GLU A 88 8.42 -3.11 15.40
C GLU A 88 7.02 -3.72 15.26
N LEU A 89 6.38 -3.54 14.09
CA LEU A 89 5.01 -4.00 13.81
C LEU A 89 4.84 -5.52 13.94
N GLU A 90 5.88 -6.31 13.62
CA GLU A 90 5.82 -7.77 13.77
C GLU A 90 5.64 -8.23 15.22
N LYS A 91 6.00 -7.38 16.20
CA LYS A 91 5.94 -7.68 17.63
C LYS A 91 4.59 -7.34 18.27
N GLU A 92 3.69 -6.71 17.50
CA GLU A 92 2.42 -6.20 18.02
C GLU A 92 1.31 -7.27 18.12
N ASP A 93 1.60 -8.52 17.76
CA ASP A 93 0.63 -9.65 17.75
C ASP A 93 -0.67 -9.33 16.99
N LEU A 94 -0.54 -8.61 15.88
CA LEU A 94 -1.65 -8.20 15.02
C LEU A 94 -1.72 -9.11 13.80
N ALA A 95 -2.85 -9.80 13.61
CA ALA A 95 -3.06 -10.72 12.49
C ALA A 95 -3.41 -9.99 11.17
N ILE A 96 -2.71 -8.89 10.84
CA ILE A 96 -3.00 -8.03 9.70
C ILE A 96 -2.21 -8.40 8.43
N THR A 97 -2.66 -7.91 7.28
CA THR A 97 -1.88 -7.94 6.03
C THR A 97 -0.94 -6.74 5.99
N LEU A 98 0.34 -6.98 5.76
CA LEU A 98 1.30 -5.92 5.48
C LEU A 98 1.35 -5.66 3.98
N SER A 99 1.02 -4.43 3.55
CA SER A 99 1.09 -3.99 2.16
C SER A 99 2.30 -3.08 1.97
N ILE A 100 3.21 -3.49 1.07
CA ILE A 100 4.44 -2.76 0.75
C ILE A 100 4.26 -1.98 -0.54
N SER A 101 4.27 -0.66 -0.47
CA SER A 101 4.31 0.23 -1.64
C SER A 101 5.70 0.16 -2.28
N LEU A 102 5.88 -0.77 -3.23
CA LEU A 102 7.17 -1.01 -3.91
C LEU A 102 7.32 -0.15 -5.16
N HIS A 103 6.40 -0.24 -6.10
CA HIS A 103 6.22 0.54 -7.33
C HIS A 103 7.39 0.53 -8.34
N ALA A 104 8.51 -0.12 -8.03
CA ALA A 104 9.62 -0.37 -8.94
C ALA A 104 10.40 -1.61 -8.52
N ALA A 105 11.11 -2.24 -9.46
CA ALA A 105 11.92 -3.42 -9.21
C ALA A 105 13.42 -3.14 -8.99
N ASN A 106 13.84 -1.87 -9.10
CA ASN A 106 15.23 -1.44 -8.84
C ASN A 106 15.27 -0.10 -8.12
N ASP A 107 16.35 0.13 -7.38
CA ASP A 107 16.53 1.32 -6.53
C ASP A 107 16.58 2.64 -7.30
N THR A 108 17.13 2.63 -8.51
CA THR A 108 17.23 3.83 -9.35
C THR A 108 15.83 4.35 -9.67
N ARG A 109 14.97 3.47 -10.21
CA ARG A 109 13.59 3.81 -10.55
C ARG A 109 12.75 4.08 -9.30
N ARG A 110 12.91 3.27 -8.26
CA ARG A 110 12.18 3.48 -7.00
C ARG A 110 12.53 4.81 -6.36
N SER A 111 13.81 5.21 -6.37
CA SER A 111 14.24 6.51 -5.81
C SER A 111 13.71 7.72 -6.60
N ALA A 112 13.46 7.56 -7.90
CA ALA A 112 12.83 8.59 -8.72
C ALA A 112 11.33 8.72 -8.39
N LEU A 113 10.61 7.60 -8.22
CA LEU A 113 9.19 7.59 -7.92
C LEU A 113 8.88 7.84 -6.44
N MET A 114 9.72 7.34 -5.54
CA MET A 114 9.52 7.33 -4.10
C MET A 114 10.80 7.73 -3.36
N PRO A 115 10.95 8.98 -2.96
CA PRO A 115 12.16 9.48 -2.28
C PRO A 115 12.54 8.73 -0.99
N VAL A 116 11.60 8.06 -0.33
CA VAL A 116 11.85 7.22 0.85
C VAL A 116 12.90 6.14 0.58
N ASN A 117 13.03 5.68 -0.68
CA ASN A 117 14.01 4.69 -1.10
C ASN A 117 15.47 5.15 -0.90
N ARG A 118 15.71 6.46 -0.86
CA ARG A 118 17.05 7.01 -0.59
C ARG A 118 17.48 6.79 0.87
N LYS A 119 16.53 6.49 1.76
CA LYS A 119 16.79 6.20 3.17
C LYS A 119 16.83 4.70 3.44
N TRP A 120 15.97 3.95 2.77
CA TRP A 120 15.87 2.49 2.89
C TRP A 120 15.72 1.89 1.49
N SER A 121 16.73 1.12 1.09
CA SER A 121 16.81 0.45 -0.21
C SER A 121 15.72 -0.62 -0.37
N ILE A 122 15.51 -1.07 -1.60
CA ILE A 122 14.61 -2.21 -1.88
C ILE A 122 15.06 -3.46 -1.11
N ASP A 123 16.38 -3.69 -0.99
CA ASP A 123 16.93 -4.85 -0.28
C ASP A 123 16.55 -4.82 1.22
N GLU A 124 16.78 -3.69 1.88
CA GLU A 124 16.40 -3.51 3.29
C GLU A 124 14.89 -3.66 3.49
N LEU A 125 14.09 -3.09 2.58
CA LEU A 125 12.63 -3.14 2.64
C LEU A 125 12.09 -4.57 2.47
N LEU A 126 12.56 -5.30 1.45
CA LEU A 126 12.09 -6.67 1.20
C LEU A 126 12.63 -7.66 2.23
N THR A 127 13.82 -7.42 2.78
CA THR A 127 14.33 -8.18 3.93
C THR A 127 13.41 -8.00 5.15
N ALA A 128 13.01 -6.78 5.47
CA ALA A 128 12.08 -6.53 6.57
C ALA A 128 10.69 -7.12 6.29
N ALA A 129 10.19 -7.04 5.07
CA ALA A 129 8.91 -7.62 4.67
C ALA A 129 8.93 -9.16 4.77
N LYS A 130 10.04 -9.80 4.39
CA LYS A 130 10.23 -11.25 4.55
C LYS A 130 10.30 -11.63 6.02
N HIS A 131 11.03 -10.86 6.82
CA HIS A 131 11.13 -11.08 8.26
C HIS A 131 9.74 -10.98 8.93
N TYR A 132 8.94 -9.98 8.58
CA TYR A 132 7.54 -9.87 9.01
C TYR A 132 6.73 -11.12 8.66
N PHE A 133 6.85 -11.60 7.41
CA PHE A 133 6.18 -12.84 6.98
C PHE A 133 6.61 -14.05 7.81
N ASP A 134 7.92 -14.23 8.03
CA ASP A 134 8.46 -15.38 8.77
C ASP A 134 8.06 -15.35 10.24
N ALA A 135 8.05 -14.17 10.86
CA ALA A 135 7.69 -14.00 12.25
C ALA A 135 6.19 -14.18 12.52
N THR A 136 5.34 -13.71 11.59
CA THR A 136 3.89 -13.63 11.82
C THR A 136 3.07 -14.68 11.05
N GLY A 137 3.62 -15.29 10.01
CA GLY A 137 2.89 -16.11 9.05
C GLY A 137 1.83 -15.34 8.26
N ARG A 138 1.86 -14.01 8.32
CA ARG A 138 0.82 -13.17 7.70
C ARG A 138 1.20 -12.78 6.28
N ARG A 139 0.16 -12.60 5.44
CA ARG A 139 0.33 -12.21 4.04
C ARG A 139 1.11 -10.92 3.91
N VAL A 140 2.05 -10.90 2.96
CA VAL A 140 2.65 -9.68 2.43
C VAL A 140 2.06 -9.39 1.05
N SER A 141 1.54 -8.19 0.87
CA SER A 141 1.03 -7.69 -0.42
C SER A 141 2.01 -6.65 -0.97
N ILE A 142 2.43 -6.81 -2.19
CA ILE A 142 3.27 -5.84 -2.90
C ILE A 142 2.36 -4.97 -3.76
N GLU A 143 2.28 -3.70 -3.42
CA GLU A 143 1.55 -2.69 -4.20
C GLU A 143 2.48 -2.18 -5.31
N TYR A 144 2.07 -2.33 -6.56
CA TYR A 144 2.85 -1.94 -7.72
C TYR A 144 2.02 -1.08 -8.67
N THR A 145 2.28 0.22 -8.67
CA THR A 145 1.62 1.17 -9.58
C THR A 145 2.20 1.02 -10.98
N LEU A 146 1.35 0.68 -11.94
CA LEU A 146 1.70 0.60 -13.36
C LEU A 146 1.55 1.98 -14.00
N ILE A 147 2.66 2.50 -14.51
CA ILE A 147 2.78 3.81 -15.16
C ILE A 147 3.24 3.58 -16.60
N ALA A 148 2.45 4.04 -17.56
CA ALA A 148 2.72 3.84 -18.98
C ALA A 148 4.09 4.39 -19.39
N GLY A 149 4.89 3.54 -20.02
CA GLY A 149 6.23 3.89 -20.51
C GLY A 149 7.32 3.99 -19.44
N GLU A 150 6.97 3.84 -18.15
CA GLU A 150 7.93 3.92 -17.05
C GLU A 150 8.29 2.55 -16.47
N ASN A 151 7.28 1.73 -16.16
CA ASN A 151 7.47 0.48 -15.42
C ASN A 151 6.43 -0.59 -15.79
N ASP A 152 5.82 -0.52 -16.98
CA ASP A 152 4.68 -1.36 -17.37
C ASP A 152 4.99 -2.37 -18.48
N THR A 153 6.28 -2.58 -18.81
CA THR A 153 6.68 -3.50 -19.87
C THR A 153 6.77 -4.96 -19.38
N PRO A 154 6.75 -5.95 -20.29
CA PRO A 154 7.02 -7.34 -19.93
C PRO A 154 8.40 -7.57 -19.31
N ALA A 155 9.40 -6.75 -19.65
CA ALA A 155 10.70 -6.80 -19.03
C ALA A 155 10.66 -6.37 -17.57
N ASP A 156 9.90 -5.30 -17.27
CA ASP A 156 9.67 -4.83 -15.89
C ASP A 156 8.94 -5.88 -15.04
N ALA A 157 7.97 -6.61 -15.63
CA ALA A 157 7.28 -7.70 -14.94
C ALA A 157 8.24 -8.84 -14.57
N LYS A 158 9.15 -9.21 -15.49
CA LYS A 158 10.17 -10.23 -15.23
C LYS A 158 11.19 -9.77 -14.19
N GLU A 159 11.62 -8.51 -14.25
CA GLU A 159 12.52 -7.90 -13.25
C GLU A 159 11.88 -7.94 -11.86
N LEU A 160 10.60 -7.54 -11.75
CA LEU A 160 9.84 -7.60 -10.50
C LEU A 160 9.72 -9.05 -9.99
N ALA A 161 9.39 -10.00 -10.87
CA ALA A 161 9.28 -11.40 -10.49
C ALA A 161 10.62 -11.94 -9.98
N ALA A 162 11.72 -11.68 -10.68
CA ALA A 162 13.06 -12.10 -10.28
C ALA A 162 13.48 -11.47 -8.93
N LEU A 163 13.17 -10.19 -8.73
CA LEU A 163 13.40 -9.51 -7.46
C LEU A 163 12.65 -10.20 -6.32
N LEU A 164 11.34 -10.39 -6.44
CA LEU A 164 10.52 -10.95 -5.37
C LEU A 164 10.90 -12.40 -5.04
N ARG A 165 11.31 -13.18 -6.04
CA ARG A 165 11.75 -14.57 -5.86
C ARG A 165 13.09 -14.74 -5.13
N ARG A 166 13.86 -13.68 -4.96
CA ARG A 166 15.07 -13.69 -4.10
C ARG A 166 14.69 -13.75 -2.61
N TYR A 167 13.54 -13.24 -2.23
CA TYR A 167 13.10 -13.13 -0.83
C TYR A 167 12.00 -14.12 -0.48
N PHE A 168 11.05 -14.35 -1.38
CA PHE A 168 9.87 -15.17 -1.12
C PHE A 168 9.89 -16.46 -1.94
N ALA A 169 9.79 -17.59 -1.26
CA ALA A 169 9.70 -18.90 -1.89
C ALA A 169 8.35 -19.11 -2.62
N ARG A 170 8.27 -20.17 -3.45
CA ARG A 170 6.98 -20.61 -3.96
C ARG A 170 6.15 -21.16 -2.81
N GLY A 171 4.92 -20.68 -2.68
CA GLY A 171 4.01 -21.09 -1.60
C GLY A 171 3.97 -20.10 -0.41
N ASP A 172 4.92 -19.15 -0.30
CA ASP A 172 4.78 -18.06 0.64
C ASP A 172 3.51 -17.24 0.32
N ALA A 173 2.85 -16.73 1.35
CA ALA A 173 1.65 -15.91 1.20
C ALA A 173 1.99 -14.50 0.67
N LEU A 174 2.65 -14.46 -0.48
CA LEU A 174 2.98 -13.28 -1.26
C LEU A 174 1.90 -13.02 -2.31
N HIS A 175 1.51 -11.76 -2.45
CA HIS A 175 0.57 -11.31 -3.45
C HIS A 175 1.08 -9.99 -4.07
N VAL A 176 0.88 -9.79 -5.38
CA VAL A 176 1.14 -8.51 -6.05
C VAL A 176 -0.18 -7.88 -6.45
N ASN A 177 -0.42 -6.66 -5.98
CA ASN A 177 -1.56 -5.85 -6.34
C ASN A 177 -1.12 -4.80 -7.37
N LEU A 178 -1.50 -5.00 -8.62
CA LEU A 178 -1.21 -4.10 -9.73
C LEU A 178 -2.20 -2.96 -9.74
N ILE A 179 -1.70 -1.74 -9.69
CA ILE A 179 -2.51 -0.52 -9.61
C ILE A 179 -2.26 0.30 -10.88
N PRO A 180 -3.10 0.22 -11.92
CA PRO A 180 -3.01 1.17 -13.01
C PRO A 180 -3.05 2.60 -12.45
N VAL A 181 -2.05 3.43 -12.78
CA VAL A 181 -1.94 4.78 -12.19
C VAL A 181 -3.20 5.58 -12.46
N ASN A 182 -3.74 6.20 -11.42
CA ASN A 182 -4.85 7.14 -11.61
C ASN A 182 -4.28 8.51 -12.03
N PRO A 183 -4.88 9.19 -13.01
CA PRO A 183 -4.39 10.47 -13.47
C PRO A 183 -4.33 11.49 -12.33
N VAL A 184 -3.16 12.10 -12.16
CA VAL A 184 -2.95 13.25 -11.27
C VAL A 184 -2.41 14.37 -12.15
N LYS A 185 -3.13 15.47 -12.22
CA LYS A 185 -2.86 16.58 -13.15
C LYS A 185 -1.40 17.07 -13.09
N GLU A 186 -0.82 17.07 -11.91
CA GLU A 186 0.53 17.57 -11.64
C GLU A 186 1.62 16.55 -11.92
N SER A 187 1.32 15.26 -12.01
CA SER A 187 2.34 14.21 -12.16
C SER A 187 2.74 13.97 -13.62
N GLY A 188 1.86 14.27 -14.56
CA GLY A 188 2.05 13.95 -15.98
C GLY A 188 2.00 12.45 -16.31
N PHE A 189 1.84 11.58 -15.32
CA PHE A 189 1.78 10.12 -15.52
C PHE A 189 0.42 9.68 -16.06
N SER A 190 0.46 8.67 -16.92
CA SER A 190 -0.73 8.07 -17.53
C SER A 190 -0.77 6.56 -17.31
N LYS A 191 -1.98 6.00 -17.28
CA LYS A 191 -2.18 4.56 -17.23
C LYS A 191 -1.90 3.93 -18.59
N GLY A 192 -1.33 2.71 -18.57
CA GLY A 192 -1.19 1.87 -19.75
C GLY A 192 -2.53 1.37 -20.30
N SER A 193 -2.50 0.72 -21.46
CA SER A 193 -3.67 0.06 -22.03
C SER A 193 -4.09 -1.13 -21.16
N ARG A 194 -5.35 -1.56 -21.32
CA ARG A 194 -5.83 -2.76 -20.61
C ARG A 194 -4.99 -3.99 -20.97
N GLU A 195 -4.56 -4.09 -22.23
CA GLU A 195 -3.74 -5.18 -22.74
C GLU A 195 -2.33 -5.18 -22.11
N SER A 196 -1.71 -4.01 -21.90
CA SER A 196 -0.40 -3.91 -21.25
C SER A 196 -0.47 -4.34 -19.78
N VAL A 197 -1.52 -3.90 -19.08
CA VAL A 197 -1.77 -4.27 -17.68
C VAL A 197 -1.99 -5.79 -17.54
N GLU A 198 -2.82 -6.37 -18.41
CA GLU A 198 -3.10 -7.81 -18.36
C GLU A 198 -1.86 -8.63 -18.72
N ARG A 199 -1.09 -8.23 -19.73
CA ARG A 199 0.17 -8.87 -20.09
C ARG A 199 1.19 -8.82 -18.95
N PHE A 200 1.25 -7.71 -18.22
CA PHE A 200 2.11 -7.58 -17.02
C PHE A 200 1.70 -8.61 -15.96
N ARG A 201 0.39 -8.71 -15.68
CA ARG A 201 -0.18 -9.69 -14.73
C ARG A 201 0.18 -11.12 -15.13
N GLU A 202 -0.05 -11.48 -16.40
CA GLU A 202 0.25 -12.82 -16.92
C GLU A 202 1.74 -13.18 -16.78
N ASN A 203 2.66 -12.24 -17.03
CA ASN A 203 4.10 -12.47 -16.85
C ASN A 203 4.46 -12.77 -15.37
N LEU A 204 3.81 -12.12 -14.41
CA LEU A 204 3.99 -12.43 -12.98
C LEU A 204 3.45 -13.81 -12.64
N GLU A 205 2.26 -14.19 -13.15
CA GLU A 205 1.65 -15.48 -12.91
C GLU A 205 2.46 -16.63 -13.54
N GLN A 206 2.98 -16.45 -14.76
CA GLN A 206 3.91 -17.39 -15.39
C GLN A 206 5.19 -17.59 -14.58
N SER A 207 5.61 -16.56 -13.83
CA SER A 207 6.72 -16.63 -12.89
C SER A 207 6.30 -17.23 -11.53
N GLY A 208 5.05 -17.68 -11.40
CA GLY A 208 4.49 -18.29 -10.18
C GLY A 208 4.14 -17.29 -9.08
N ILE A 209 3.97 -16.00 -9.40
CA ILE A 209 3.56 -14.96 -8.43
C ILE A 209 2.09 -14.64 -8.65
N THR A 210 1.29 -14.79 -7.60
CA THR A 210 -0.13 -14.40 -7.64
C THR A 210 -0.26 -12.89 -7.78
N ALA A 211 -0.94 -12.45 -8.83
CA ALA A 211 -1.14 -11.03 -9.10
C ALA A 211 -2.60 -10.71 -9.42
N THR A 212 -3.09 -9.58 -8.91
CA THR A 212 -4.42 -9.06 -9.24
C THR A 212 -4.32 -7.61 -9.70
N VAL A 213 -5.27 -7.21 -10.55
CA VAL A 213 -5.40 -5.82 -10.97
C VAL A 213 -6.45 -5.14 -10.11
N ARG A 214 -6.06 -4.08 -9.44
CA ARG A 214 -6.95 -3.30 -8.56
C ARG A 214 -8.02 -2.59 -9.38
N ARG A 215 -9.27 -2.72 -8.94
CA ARG A 215 -10.37 -1.94 -9.51
C ARG A 215 -10.20 -0.46 -9.14
N THR A 216 -10.40 0.42 -10.11
CA THR A 216 -10.49 1.85 -9.84
C THR A 216 -11.88 2.16 -9.29
N LEU A 217 -11.96 2.68 -8.07
CA LEU A 217 -13.19 3.11 -7.41
C LEU A 217 -13.08 4.61 -7.13
N GLY A 218 -14.19 5.35 -7.30
CA GLY A 218 -14.27 6.79 -7.02
C GLY A 218 -13.47 7.71 -7.94
N PRO A 219 -13.28 7.40 -9.24
CA PRO A 219 -12.55 8.30 -10.15
C PRO A 219 -13.34 9.59 -10.43
N ASP A 220 -14.65 9.53 -10.37
CA ASP A 220 -15.61 10.61 -10.57
C ASP A 220 -15.55 11.67 -9.47
N ILE A 221 -15.17 11.28 -8.27
CA ILE A 221 -15.01 12.17 -7.10
C ILE A 221 -13.54 12.40 -6.71
N ASN A 222 -12.60 12.02 -7.56
CA ASN A 222 -11.15 12.07 -7.29
C ASN A 222 -10.74 11.39 -5.98
N ALA A 223 -11.41 10.31 -5.60
CA ALA A 223 -11.16 9.54 -4.38
C ALA A 223 -10.36 8.25 -4.63
N SER A 224 -9.92 8.00 -5.85
CA SER A 224 -9.07 6.86 -6.17
C SER A 224 -7.68 7.00 -5.55
N CYS A 225 -6.98 5.86 -5.38
CA CYS A 225 -5.63 5.84 -4.85
C CYS A 225 -4.71 6.83 -5.59
N GLY A 226 -3.97 7.63 -4.83
CA GLY A 226 -3.09 8.68 -5.34
C GLY A 226 -3.78 9.99 -5.72
N GLN A 227 -5.12 10.05 -5.77
CA GLN A 227 -5.87 11.27 -6.13
C GLN A 227 -6.34 12.09 -4.92
N LEU A 228 -6.44 11.47 -3.74
CA LEU A 228 -6.90 12.14 -2.54
C LEU A 228 -6.02 13.34 -2.22
N ARG A 229 -6.65 14.48 -2.03
CA ARG A 229 -6.02 15.74 -1.64
C ARG A 229 -6.68 16.27 -0.38
N ARG A 230 -5.89 16.96 0.42
CA ARG A 230 -6.47 17.87 1.39
C ARG A 230 -7.22 18.97 0.63
N ALA A 231 -8.48 19.20 0.94
CA ALA A 231 -9.19 20.36 0.45
C ALA A 231 -8.39 21.60 0.89
N SER A 232 -7.90 22.39 -0.09
CA SER A 232 -7.22 23.64 0.21
C SER A 232 -8.23 24.56 0.87
N GLY A 233 -8.04 24.76 2.17
CA GLY A 233 -8.59 25.71 3.09
C GLY A 233 -9.96 26.30 2.82
N ARG A 234 -10.90 26.01 3.72
CA ARG A 234 -11.54 27.12 4.45
C ARG A 234 -11.33 26.82 5.91
N ALA A 235 -10.43 27.57 6.52
CA ALA A 235 -10.38 27.73 7.96
C ALA A 235 -11.68 28.39 8.42
#